data_49a7f44550f448d1dd31e1bc1d838076
#
_entry.id   49a7f44550f448d1dd31e1bc1d838076
#
_cell.length_a   1.000
_cell.length_b   1.000
_cell.length_c   1.000
_cell.angle_alpha   90.00
_cell.angle_beta   90.00
_cell.angle_gamma   90.00
#
_symmetry.space_group_name_H-M   'P 1'
#
loop_
_entity.id
_entity.type
_entity.pdbx_description
1 polymer ?
#
loop_
_entity_poly.entity_id
_entity_poly.type
_entity_poly.pdbx_seq_one_letter_code
_entity_poly.pdbx_strand_id
1 'polypeptide(L)'
;NESMPYKIIDECFLQRPDRAWTAEEVAAWIETTRPTAYRHLNKLISLGLIERCRAADGGPPTSAFHLRKGSLKKGWQKIETEIEIILDQYKKIIKQISETNE
;
A
#
# COMPACT_ATOMS: atom_id res chain seq x y z
N ASN A 1 11.04 1.22 14.48
CA ASN A 1 9.81 0.60 13.98
C ASN A 1 9.40 1.19 12.66
N GLU A 2 9.37 0.34 11.67
CA GLU A 2 8.92 0.79 10.37
C GLU A 2 7.42 0.97 10.35
N SER A 3 7.00 1.95 9.58
CA SER A 3 5.58 2.19 9.40
C SER A 3 4.96 1.02 8.65
N MET A 4 3.83 0.53 9.13
CA MET A 4 3.15 -0.59 8.49
C MET A 4 2.67 -0.27 7.06
N PRO A 5 2.12 0.91 6.78
CA PRO A 5 1.79 1.25 5.39
C PRO A 5 3.01 1.24 4.46
N TYR A 6 4.14 1.72 4.94
CA TYR A 6 5.37 1.67 4.16
C TYR A 6 5.75 0.23 3.85
N LYS A 7 5.68 -0.64 4.85
CA LYS A 7 6.00 -2.05 4.70
C LYS A 7 5.08 -2.73 3.69
N ILE A 8 3.79 -2.40 3.73
CA ILE A 8 2.82 -2.94 2.76
C ILE A 8 3.21 -2.56 1.34
N ILE A 9 3.48 -1.28 1.11
CA ILE A 9 3.86 -0.82 -0.23
C ILE A 9 5.16 -1.48 -0.67
N ASP A 10 6.17 -1.46 0.17
CA ASP A 10 7.50 -1.96 -0.18
C ASP A 10 7.51 -3.47 -0.42
N GLU A 11 6.94 -4.23 0.51
CA GLU A 11 7.06 -5.70 0.46
C GLU A 11 5.99 -6.38 -0.38
N CYS A 12 4.80 -5.79 -0.48
CA CYS A 12 3.73 -6.39 -1.26
C CYS A 12 3.64 -5.80 -2.66
N PHE A 13 3.31 -4.53 -2.75
CA PHE A 13 2.96 -3.94 -4.05
C PHE A 13 4.16 -3.62 -4.93
N LEU A 14 5.25 -3.13 -4.38
CA LEU A 14 6.43 -2.81 -5.19
C LEU A 14 7.18 -4.07 -5.64
N GLN A 15 7.15 -5.12 -4.83
CA GLN A 15 7.81 -6.37 -5.18
C GLN A 15 7.04 -7.11 -6.29
N ARG A 16 5.72 -6.95 -6.34
CA ARG A 16 4.89 -7.62 -7.34
C ARG A 16 3.83 -6.65 -7.85
N PRO A 17 4.24 -5.69 -8.68
CA PRO A 17 3.34 -4.61 -9.09
C PRO A 17 2.16 -5.06 -9.97
N ASP A 18 2.30 -6.21 -10.63
CA ASP A 18 1.23 -6.72 -11.49
C ASP A 18 0.22 -7.58 -10.76
N ARG A 19 0.50 -7.87 -9.49
CA ARG A 19 -0.36 -8.76 -8.73
C ARG A 19 -1.41 -8.00 -7.95
N ALA A 20 -2.62 -8.58 -7.88
CA ALA A 20 -3.67 -8.11 -6.98
C ALA A 20 -3.53 -8.83 -5.63
N TRP A 21 -3.63 -8.08 -4.55
CA TRP A 21 -3.50 -8.61 -3.19
C TRP A 21 -4.82 -8.47 -2.45
N THR A 22 -5.27 -9.54 -1.81
CA THR A 22 -6.41 -9.44 -0.89
C THR A 22 -5.92 -8.93 0.47
N ALA A 23 -6.86 -8.41 1.29
CA ALA A 23 -6.50 -7.96 2.62
C ALA A 23 -5.96 -9.11 3.47
N GLU A 24 -6.49 -10.31 3.29
CA GLU A 24 -6.01 -11.50 3.99
C GLU A 24 -4.57 -11.82 3.65
N GLU A 25 -4.23 -11.72 2.36
CA GLU A 25 -2.85 -11.98 1.93
C GLU A 25 -1.89 -10.93 2.50
N VAL A 26 -2.29 -9.67 2.48
CA VAL A 26 -1.47 -8.60 3.05
C VAL A 26 -1.30 -8.81 4.55
N ALA A 27 -2.39 -9.11 5.25
CA ALA A 27 -2.33 -9.33 6.70
C ALA A 27 -1.41 -10.49 7.06
N ALA A 28 -1.46 -11.57 6.29
CA ALA A 28 -0.58 -12.71 6.52
C ALA A 28 0.87 -12.36 6.24
N TRP A 29 1.12 -11.61 5.18
CA TRP A 29 2.49 -11.27 4.79
C TRP A 29 3.20 -10.38 5.81
N ILE A 30 2.51 -9.37 6.32
CA ILE A 30 3.11 -8.44 7.28
C ILE A 30 2.80 -8.82 8.74
N GLU A 31 2.19 -9.98 8.95
CA GLU A 31 1.91 -10.53 10.27
C GLU A 31 1.06 -9.60 11.13
N THR A 32 -0.09 -9.21 10.59
CA THR A 32 -1.04 -8.38 11.31
C THR A 32 -2.45 -8.94 11.15
N THR A 33 -3.44 -8.27 11.75
CA THR A 33 -4.82 -8.67 11.64
C THR A 33 -5.46 -8.10 10.37
N ARG A 34 -6.54 -8.73 9.91
CA ARG A 34 -7.27 -8.27 8.76
C ARG A 34 -7.82 -6.84 8.91
N PRO A 35 -8.46 -6.49 10.06
CA PRO A 35 -8.92 -5.11 10.24
C PRO A 35 -7.80 -4.08 10.19
N THR A 36 -6.65 -4.40 10.77
CA THR A 36 -5.50 -3.51 10.72
C THR A 36 -4.97 -3.35 9.31
N ALA A 37 -4.89 -4.46 8.56
CA ALA A 37 -4.48 -4.40 7.14
C ALA A 37 -5.43 -3.52 6.34
N TYR A 38 -6.76 -3.68 6.53
CA TYR A 38 -7.74 -2.85 5.82
C TYR A 38 -7.55 -1.37 6.13
N ARG A 39 -7.30 -1.04 7.37
CA ARG A 39 -7.11 0.36 7.76
C ARG A 39 -5.94 0.99 7.00
N HIS A 40 -4.83 0.27 6.93
CA HIS A 40 -3.66 0.77 6.21
C HIS A 40 -3.85 0.76 4.70
N LEU A 41 -4.52 -0.24 4.16
CA LEU A 41 -4.84 -0.28 2.74
C LEU A 41 -5.74 0.89 2.34
N ASN A 42 -6.74 1.21 3.15
CA ASN A 42 -7.59 2.36 2.89
C ASN A 42 -6.80 3.67 2.91
N LYS A 43 -5.81 3.77 3.79
CA LYS A 43 -4.93 4.93 3.81
C LYS A 43 -4.13 5.05 2.52
N LEU A 44 -3.60 3.93 2.04
CA LEU A 44 -2.85 3.92 0.78
C LEU A 44 -3.74 4.28 -0.41
N ILE A 45 -5.02 3.85 -0.39
CA ILE A 45 -5.98 4.25 -1.42
C ILE A 45 -6.18 5.76 -1.39
N SER A 46 -6.35 6.34 -0.20
CA SER A 46 -6.55 7.78 -0.07
C SER A 46 -5.36 8.59 -0.55
N LEU A 47 -4.16 7.99 -0.51
CA LEU A 47 -2.96 8.62 -1.02
C LEU A 47 -2.78 8.43 -2.53
N GLY A 48 -3.66 7.66 -3.16
CA GLY A 48 -3.59 7.43 -4.59
C GLY A 48 -2.54 6.43 -5.06
N LEU A 49 -2.02 5.62 -4.14
CA LEU A 49 -0.97 4.65 -4.45
C LEU A 49 -1.51 3.33 -4.96
N ILE A 50 -2.64 2.91 -4.42
CA ILE A 50 -3.26 1.64 -4.80
C ILE A 50 -4.73 1.88 -5.09
N GLU A 51 -5.37 0.91 -5.76
CA GLU A 51 -6.79 0.97 -6.03
C GLU A 51 -7.40 -0.42 -5.84
N ARG A 52 -8.71 -0.44 -5.64
CA ARG A 52 -9.44 -1.69 -5.45
C ARG A 52 -9.68 -2.38 -6.78
N CYS A 53 -9.68 -3.71 -6.74
CA CYS A 53 -9.92 -4.50 -7.92
C CYS A 53 -10.51 -5.85 -7.52
N ARG A 54 -10.80 -6.68 -8.52
CA ARG A 54 -11.27 -8.05 -8.30
C ARG A 54 -10.08 -8.95 -8.03
N ALA A 55 -10.22 -9.85 -7.06
CA ALA A 55 -9.18 -10.84 -6.79
C ALA A 55 -8.98 -11.76 -7.99
N ALA A 56 -7.78 -12.34 -8.11
CA ALA A 56 -7.43 -13.20 -9.24
C ALA A 56 -8.34 -14.42 -9.36
N ASP A 57 -8.82 -14.94 -8.24
CA ASP A 57 -9.70 -16.10 -8.21
C ASP A 57 -11.19 -15.75 -8.31
N GLY A 58 -11.51 -14.46 -8.53
CA GLY A 58 -12.86 -13.98 -8.64
C GLY A 58 -13.30 -13.20 -7.41
N GLY A 59 -14.60 -13.14 -7.17
CA GLY A 59 -15.15 -12.41 -6.04
C GLY A 59 -15.60 -11.01 -6.41
N PRO A 60 -16.00 -10.20 -5.41
CA PRO A 60 -16.47 -8.84 -5.66
C PRO A 60 -15.41 -7.94 -6.29
N PRO A 61 -15.81 -6.90 -7.07
CA PRO A 61 -14.85 -5.99 -7.69
C PRO A 61 -13.96 -5.23 -6.69
N THR A 62 -14.29 -5.25 -5.41
CA THR A 62 -13.54 -4.56 -4.37
C THR A 62 -12.83 -5.53 -3.42
N SER A 63 -12.63 -6.79 -3.86
CA SER A 63 -12.08 -7.83 -2.98
C SER A 63 -10.57 -7.83 -2.88
N ALA A 64 -9.89 -7.09 -3.74
CA ALA A 64 -8.43 -7.07 -3.76
C ALA A 64 -7.92 -5.65 -4.05
N PHE A 65 -6.60 -5.51 -4.05
CA PHE A 65 -5.94 -4.23 -4.23
C PHE A 65 -4.73 -4.41 -5.13
N HIS A 66 -4.43 -3.40 -5.94
CA HIS A 66 -3.23 -3.41 -6.77
C HIS A 66 -2.70 -1.99 -6.93
N LEU A 67 -1.47 -1.86 -7.40
CA LEU A 67 -0.92 -0.54 -7.70
C LEU A 67 -1.78 0.15 -8.74
N ARG A 68 -1.87 1.46 -8.63
CA ARG A 68 -2.68 2.26 -9.53
C ARG A 68 -2.16 2.16 -10.96
N LYS A 69 -2.94 1.50 -11.82
CA LYS A 69 -2.50 1.18 -13.17
C LYS A 69 -2.24 2.37 -14.08
N GLY A 70 -2.96 3.46 -13.88
CA GLY A 70 -2.75 4.66 -14.66
C GLY A 70 -1.32 5.17 -14.61
N SER A 71 -0.65 4.93 -13.50
CA SER A 71 0.74 5.33 -13.31
C SER A 71 1.71 4.41 -14.04
N LEU A 72 1.40 3.11 -14.16
CA LEU A 72 2.27 2.17 -14.85
C LEU A 72 2.41 2.47 -16.33
N LYS A 73 1.37 3.02 -16.94
CA LYS A 73 1.37 3.34 -18.37
C LYS A 73 2.27 4.53 -18.72
N LYS A 74 2.64 5.32 -17.73
CA LYS A 74 3.45 6.53 -17.95
C LYS A 74 4.94 6.32 -17.70
N GLY A 75 5.33 5.11 -17.34
CA GLY A 75 6.72 4.78 -17.09
C GLY A 75 7.00 4.46 -15.64
N TRP A 76 7.75 3.39 -15.47
CA TRP A 76 8.03 2.87 -14.15
C TRP A 76 8.84 3.85 -13.28
N GLN A 77 9.80 4.54 -13.89
CA GLN A 77 10.65 5.47 -13.15
C GLN A 77 9.86 6.60 -12.51
N LYS A 78 8.87 7.11 -13.23
CA LYS A 78 8.04 8.19 -12.68
C LYS A 78 7.23 7.71 -11.48
N ILE A 79 6.73 6.48 -11.55
CA ILE A 79 5.98 5.89 -10.45
C ILE A 79 6.86 5.74 -9.22
N GLU A 80 8.07 5.22 -9.39
CA GLU A 80 8.99 5.06 -8.27
C GLU A 80 9.26 6.38 -7.59
N THR A 81 9.50 7.43 -8.37
CA THR A 81 9.77 8.75 -7.82
C THR A 81 8.58 9.28 -7.02
N GLU A 82 7.37 9.16 -7.58
CA GLU A 82 6.16 9.63 -6.90
C GLU A 82 5.91 8.87 -5.60
N ILE A 83 6.08 7.55 -5.64
CA ILE A 83 5.90 6.72 -4.46
C ILE A 83 6.93 7.06 -3.40
N GLU A 84 8.19 7.24 -3.78
CA GLU A 84 9.24 7.60 -2.84
C GLU A 84 8.96 8.92 -2.15
N ILE A 85 8.49 9.93 -2.90
CA ILE A 85 8.14 11.22 -2.33
C ILE A 85 7.02 11.07 -1.30
N ILE A 86 5.98 10.34 -1.65
CA ILE A 86 4.84 10.15 -0.75
C ILE A 86 5.25 9.37 0.50
N LEU A 87 6.04 8.32 0.33
CA LEU A 87 6.52 7.54 1.46
C LEU A 87 7.42 8.36 2.37
N ASP A 88 8.27 9.20 1.80
CA ASP A 88 9.13 10.07 2.57
C ASP A 88 8.31 11.05 3.42
N GLN A 89 7.28 11.65 2.83
CA GLN A 89 6.37 12.53 3.55
C GLN A 89 5.66 11.80 4.67
N TYR A 90 5.21 10.57 4.40
CA TYR A 90 4.53 9.75 5.39
C TYR A 90 5.46 9.43 6.57
N LYS A 91 6.70 9.08 6.27
CA LYS A 91 7.70 8.80 7.31
C LYS A 91 7.95 10.01 8.20
N LYS A 92 8.03 11.19 7.59
CA LYS A 92 8.21 12.43 8.34
C LYS A 92 7.06 12.70 9.30
N ILE A 93 5.83 12.48 8.83
CA ILE A 93 4.65 12.68 9.66
C ILE A 93 4.65 11.71 10.84
N ILE A 94 4.93 10.44 10.58
CA ILE A 94 4.98 9.43 11.63
C ILE A 94 6.06 9.74 12.65
N LYS A 95 7.21 10.17 12.17
CA LYS A 95 8.32 10.53 13.06
C LYS A 95 7.94 11.67 13.97
N GLN A 96 7.27 12.70 13.45
CA GLN A 96 6.82 13.84 14.25
C GLN A 96 5.82 13.40 15.32
N ILE A 97 4.90 12.53 14.98
CA ILE A 97 3.92 12.02 15.93
C ILE A 97 4.63 11.24 17.04
N SER A 98 5.59 10.38 16.68
CA SER A 98 6.35 9.60 17.66
C SER A 98 7.12 10.50 18.60
N GLU A 99 7.77 11.53 18.08
CA GLU A 99 8.52 12.47 18.91
C GLU A 99 7.62 13.28 19.84
N THR A 100 6.45 13.65 19.35
CA THR A 100 5.50 14.45 20.15
C THR A 100 4.90 13.64 21.29
N ASN A 101 4.70 12.34 21.07
CA ASN A 101 4.07 11.47 22.06
C ASN A 101 5.04 10.94 23.12
N GLU A 102 6.29 11.24 22.99
CA GLU A 102 7.25 10.92 24.03
C GLU A 102 7.33 12.07 25.05
#